data_832838b178700dc5209a1f85b57048e3
#
_entry.id   832838b178700dc5209a1f85b57048e3
#
_cell.length_a   1.000
_cell.length_b   1.000
_cell.length_c   1.000
_cell.angle_alpha   90.00
_cell.angle_beta   90.00
_cell.angle_gamma   90.00
#
_symmetry.space_group_name_H-M   'P 1'
#
loop_
_entity.id
_entity.type
_entity.pdbx_description
1 polymer ?
#
loop_
_entity_poly.entity_id
_entity_poly.type
_entity_poly.pdbx_seq_one_letter_code
_entity_poly.pdbx_strand_id
1 'polypeptide(L)'
;MKKYHQIVIIVIILLCSITSYTYYKNCLYGNSSKEIISSLSKLYNSEIDIVDIIEIDNTKVVAFVSNQDTGIATFIKNKNNQYKYLESEIGKSNYIVHYGNIDTKRMCATIVENKNVSSVLLKKDNIVEKKWEIKKSKPILIYYNDESIQNTAFDFEFIYLDSEGNKIERY
;
A
#
# COMPACT_ATOMS: atom_id res chain seq x y z
N MET A 1 -43.50 30.95 16.88
CA MET A 1 -42.70 30.70 15.67
C MET A 1 -41.18 30.79 15.90
N LYS A 2 -40.61 31.82 16.53
CA LYS A 2 -39.13 31.96 16.72
C LYS A 2 -38.44 30.77 17.45
N LYS A 3 -39.07 30.16 18.47
CA LYS A 3 -38.48 29.02 19.19
C LYS A 3 -38.30 27.77 18.34
N TYR A 4 -39.23 27.46 17.44
CA TYR A 4 -39.13 26.30 16.55
C TYR A 4 -37.98 26.48 15.53
N HIS A 5 -37.77 27.67 15.00
CA HIS A 5 -36.64 27.95 14.10
C HIS A 5 -35.29 27.72 14.78
N GLN A 6 -35.16 28.15 16.04
CA GLN A 6 -33.93 27.93 16.82
C GLN A 6 -33.65 26.45 17.06
N ILE A 7 -34.68 25.65 17.38
CA ILE A 7 -34.54 24.21 17.59
C ILE A 7 -34.14 23.53 16.30
N VAL A 8 -34.74 23.86 15.14
CA VAL A 8 -34.39 23.28 13.83
C VAL A 8 -32.95 23.60 13.45
N ILE A 9 -32.48 24.81 13.69
CA ILE A 9 -31.06 25.19 13.41
C ILE A 9 -30.10 24.40 14.28
N ILE A 10 -30.39 24.22 15.58
CA ILE A 10 -29.56 23.41 16.48
C ILE A 10 -29.47 21.95 16.01
N VAL A 11 -30.59 21.37 15.60
CA VAL A 11 -30.63 19.99 15.08
C VAL A 11 -29.81 19.84 13.79
N ILE A 12 -29.91 20.80 12.88
CA ILE A 12 -29.10 20.79 11.64
C ILE A 12 -27.60 20.88 11.96
N ILE A 13 -27.19 21.78 12.88
CA ILE A 13 -25.79 21.90 13.29
C ILE A 13 -25.27 20.61 13.92
N LEU A 14 -26.07 19.97 14.78
CA LEU A 14 -25.73 18.67 15.37
C LEU A 14 -25.57 17.57 14.32
N LEU A 15 -26.48 17.48 13.35
CA LEU A 15 -26.39 16.51 12.27
C LEU A 15 -25.16 16.75 11.39
N CYS A 16 -24.88 17.99 11.02
CA CYS A 16 -23.68 18.36 10.25
C CYS A 16 -22.39 18.06 11.04
N SER A 17 -22.38 18.27 12.35
CA SER A 17 -21.23 17.96 13.20
C SER A 17 -21.00 16.45 13.30
N ILE A 18 -22.05 15.67 13.45
CA ILE A 18 -21.97 14.20 13.51
C ILE A 18 -21.49 13.64 12.16
N THR A 19 -22.03 14.12 11.04
CA THR A 19 -21.60 13.67 9.70
C THR A 19 -20.17 14.07 9.38
N SER A 20 -19.76 15.29 9.76
CA SER A 20 -18.37 15.73 9.60
C SER A 20 -17.41 14.93 10.48
N TYR A 21 -17.80 14.61 11.71
CA TYR A 21 -16.99 13.79 12.63
C TYR A 21 -16.86 12.36 12.13
N THR A 22 -17.95 11.74 11.62
CA THR A 22 -17.91 10.39 11.05
C THR A 22 -17.08 10.36 9.76
N TYR A 23 -17.21 11.38 8.91
CA TYR A 23 -16.38 11.51 7.71
C TYR A 23 -14.90 11.66 8.07
N TYR A 24 -14.55 12.52 9.02
CA TYR A 24 -13.18 12.70 9.49
C TYR A 24 -12.60 11.41 10.11
N LYS A 25 -13.41 10.71 10.90
CA LYS A 25 -13.01 9.43 11.53
C LYS A 25 -12.79 8.31 10.51
N ASN A 26 -13.43 8.39 9.34
CA ASN A 26 -13.25 7.44 8.25
C ASN A 26 -12.12 7.82 7.28
N CYS A 27 -11.46 8.96 7.45
CA CYS A 27 -10.26 9.28 6.70
C CYS A 27 -9.08 8.46 7.22
N LEU A 28 -8.49 7.66 6.35
CA LEU A 28 -7.31 6.86 6.63
C LEU A 28 -6.07 7.65 6.21
N TYR A 29 -5.21 7.97 7.17
CA TYR A 29 -4.00 8.75 6.94
C TYR A 29 -2.74 7.92 7.23
N GLY A 30 -1.63 8.33 6.63
CA GLY A 30 -0.34 7.65 6.74
C GLY A 30 0.85 8.61 6.86
N ASN A 31 0.69 9.76 7.56
CA ASN A 31 1.78 10.72 7.72
C ASN A 31 2.90 10.19 8.61
N SER A 32 2.57 9.33 9.56
CA SER A 32 3.50 8.65 10.46
C SER A 32 3.21 7.15 10.52
N SER A 33 4.17 6.35 10.98
CA SER A 33 3.97 4.91 11.20
C SER A 33 2.78 4.63 12.13
N LYS A 34 2.58 5.46 13.16
CA LYS A 34 1.43 5.34 14.07
C LYS A 34 0.09 5.56 13.36
N GLU A 35 0.01 6.53 12.45
CA GLU A 35 -1.20 6.77 11.66
C GLU A 35 -1.44 5.65 10.65
N ILE A 36 -0.38 5.12 10.02
CA ILE A 36 -0.44 3.97 9.12
C ILE A 36 -1.01 2.76 9.86
N ILE A 37 -0.43 2.39 11.00
CA ILE A 37 -0.91 1.30 11.84
C ILE A 37 -2.37 1.50 12.21
N SER A 38 -2.74 2.68 12.70
CA SER A 38 -4.12 2.99 13.08
C SER A 38 -5.08 2.90 11.89
N SER A 39 -4.67 3.35 10.71
CA SER A 39 -5.48 3.31 9.49
C SER A 39 -5.70 1.87 9.01
N LEU A 40 -4.63 1.09 8.93
CA LEU A 40 -4.69 -0.29 8.48
C LEU A 40 -5.38 -1.20 9.51
N SER A 41 -5.15 -0.98 10.82
CA SER A 41 -5.86 -1.72 11.87
C SER A 41 -7.37 -1.51 11.83
N LYS A 42 -7.81 -0.29 11.52
CA LYS A 42 -9.25 -0.02 11.30
C LYS A 42 -9.78 -0.73 10.07
N LEU A 43 -9.01 -0.72 8.96
CA LEU A 43 -9.42 -1.30 7.70
C LEU A 43 -9.58 -2.82 7.80
N TYR A 44 -8.61 -3.49 8.44
CA TYR A 44 -8.54 -4.94 8.53
C TYR A 44 -9.09 -5.52 9.84
N ASN A 45 -9.46 -4.67 10.79
CA ASN A 45 -9.91 -5.05 12.12
C ASN A 45 -8.92 -6.01 12.83
N SER A 46 -7.63 -5.71 12.71
CA SER A 46 -6.55 -6.56 13.21
C SER A 46 -5.37 -5.73 13.68
N GLU A 47 -4.44 -6.36 14.40
CA GLU A 47 -3.13 -5.80 14.72
C GLU A 47 -2.28 -5.74 13.44
N ILE A 48 -1.52 -4.66 13.28
CA ILE A 48 -0.69 -4.40 12.11
C ILE A 48 0.75 -4.17 12.55
N ASP A 49 1.65 -4.97 11.97
CA ASP A 49 3.09 -4.79 12.08
C ASP A 49 3.64 -4.25 10.75
N ILE A 50 4.33 -3.11 10.79
CA ILE A 50 4.98 -2.54 9.61
C ILE A 50 6.29 -3.28 9.36
N VAL A 51 6.44 -3.85 8.17
CA VAL A 51 7.66 -4.51 7.70
C VAL A 51 8.63 -3.49 7.14
N ASP A 52 8.16 -2.63 6.23
CA ASP A 52 8.98 -1.62 5.55
C ASP A 52 8.11 -0.50 4.99
N ILE A 53 8.72 0.66 4.78
CA ILE A 53 8.08 1.84 4.17
C ILE A 53 9.02 2.43 3.13
N ILE A 54 8.53 2.58 1.91
CA ILE A 54 9.22 3.30 0.84
C ILE A 54 8.41 4.56 0.52
N GLU A 55 9.08 5.71 0.51
CA GLU A 55 8.50 7.00 0.13
C GLU A 55 9.17 7.50 -1.15
N ILE A 56 8.39 7.68 -2.21
CA ILE A 56 8.86 8.13 -3.52
C ILE A 56 7.91 9.20 -4.01
N ASP A 57 8.43 10.39 -4.28
CA ASP A 57 7.65 11.54 -4.71
C ASP A 57 6.48 11.84 -3.74
N ASN A 58 5.26 11.73 -4.23
CA ASN A 58 4.04 11.94 -3.46
C ASN A 58 3.40 10.63 -2.98
N THR A 59 4.12 9.52 -3.10
CA THR A 59 3.59 8.20 -2.79
C THR A 59 4.36 7.56 -1.64
N LYS A 60 3.63 6.91 -0.75
CA LYS A 60 4.19 6.08 0.30
C LYS A 60 3.65 4.66 0.13
N VAL A 61 4.54 3.69 -0.06
CA VAL A 61 4.22 2.27 -0.16
C VAL A 61 4.65 1.60 1.12
N VAL A 62 3.74 0.88 1.74
CA VAL A 62 3.91 0.26 3.06
C VAL A 62 3.73 -1.24 2.93
N ALA A 63 4.75 -1.99 3.30
CA ALA A 63 4.64 -3.42 3.55
C ALA A 63 4.25 -3.67 5.00
N PHE A 64 3.28 -4.53 5.24
CA PHE A 64 2.79 -4.82 6.58
C PHE A 64 2.37 -6.28 6.74
N VAL A 65 2.30 -6.74 7.98
CA VAL A 65 1.73 -8.03 8.37
C VAL A 65 0.48 -7.79 9.21
N SER A 66 -0.54 -8.60 8.99
CA SER A 66 -1.81 -8.61 9.71
C SER A 66 -2.19 -10.06 10.02
N ASN A 67 -2.17 -10.47 11.28
CA ASN A 67 -2.51 -11.82 11.76
C ASN A 67 -1.65 -12.96 11.19
N GLN A 68 -0.94 -12.97 10.26
CA GLN A 68 -0.11 -13.94 9.51
C GLN A 68 -0.22 -13.71 7.99
N ASP A 69 -1.09 -12.81 7.58
CA ASP A 69 -1.20 -12.39 6.19
C ASP A 69 -0.28 -11.20 5.95
N THR A 70 0.36 -11.18 4.81
CA THR A 70 1.22 -10.07 4.39
C THR A 70 0.43 -9.12 3.49
N GLY A 71 0.67 -7.82 3.61
CA GLY A 71 -0.04 -6.83 2.82
C GLY A 71 0.85 -5.70 2.31
N ILE A 72 0.40 -5.08 1.22
CA ILE A 72 0.97 -3.85 0.69
C ILE A 72 -0.14 -2.80 0.66
N ALA A 73 0.15 -1.62 1.20
CA ALA A 73 -0.76 -0.47 1.17
C ALA A 73 -0.07 0.73 0.53
N THR A 74 -0.86 1.51 -0.19
CA THR A 74 -0.41 2.75 -0.84
C THR A 74 -1.14 3.95 -0.26
N PHE A 75 -0.37 4.99 0.06
CA PHE A 75 -0.87 6.29 0.50
C PHE A 75 -0.35 7.35 -0.45
N ILE A 76 -1.21 8.31 -0.82
CA ILE A 76 -0.85 9.43 -1.70
C ILE A 76 -0.95 10.76 -0.94
N LYS A 77 0.03 11.61 -1.17
CA LYS A 77 0.09 12.96 -0.62
C LYS A 77 -0.97 13.85 -1.27
N ASN A 78 -1.83 14.41 -0.47
CA ASN A 78 -2.87 15.33 -0.93
C ASN A 78 -2.35 16.79 -0.99
N LYS A 79 -3.19 17.71 -1.44
CA LYS A 79 -2.88 19.15 -1.55
C LYS A 79 -2.50 19.80 -0.19
N ASN A 80 -2.90 19.19 0.92
CA ASN A 80 -2.60 19.65 2.29
C ASN A 80 -1.33 19.01 2.85
N ASN A 81 -0.53 18.38 2.02
CA ASN A 81 0.72 17.72 2.41
C ASN A 81 0.52 16.51 3.33
N GLN A 82 -0.66 15.88 3.30
CA GLN A 82 -1.01 14.73 4.12
C GLN A 82 -1.09 13.48 3.26
N TYR A 83 -0.51 12.38 3.72
CA TYR A 83 -0.65 11.08 3.07
C TYR A 83 -2.00 10.46 3.39
N LYS A 84 -2.83 10.28 2.36
CA LYS A 84 -4.14 9.65 2.44
C LYS A 84 -4.08 8.26 1.83
N TYR A 85 -4.71 7.31 2.51
CA TYR A 85 -4.86 5.94 2.01
C TYR A 85 -5.51 5.94 0.61
N LEU A 86 -4.93 5.19 -0.30
CA LEU A 86 -5.46 4.97 -1.64
C LEU A 86 -6.04 3.57 -1.76
N GLU A 87 -5.20 2.56 -1.56
CA GLU A 87 -5.54 1.16 -1.77
C GLU A 87 -4.61 0.25 -0.99
N SER A 88 -5.00 -1.01 -0.82
CA SER A 88 -4.13 -2.04 -0.29
C SER A 88 -4.56 -3.41 -0.75
N GLU A 89 -3.62 -4.33 -0.74
CA GLU A 89 -3.81 -5.74 -1.02
C GLU A 89 -3.23 -6.55 0.13
N ILE A 90 -3.91 -7.62 0.53
CA ILE A 90 -3.48 -8.54 1.57
C ILE A 90 -3.73 -9.98 1.11
N GLY A 91 -2.83 -10.89 1.44
CA GLY A 91 -2.95 -12.29 1.07
C GLY A 91 -2.06 -13.20 1.91
N LYS A 92 -2.33 -14.49 1.84
CA LYS A 92 -1.60 -15.55 2.56
C LYS A 92 -0.27 -15.93 1.89
N SER A 93 0.10 -15.28 0.81
CA SER A 93 1.30 -15.60 0.05
C SER A 93 2.51 -14.88 0.64
N ASN A 94 3.63 -15.60 0.73
CA ASN A 94 4.95 -15.02 1.02
C ASN A 94 5.43 -14.04 -0.09
N TYR A 95 4.64 -13.88 -1.14
CA TYR A 95 4.93 -13.08 -2.32
C TYR A 95 3.68 -12.35 -2.77
N ILE A 96 3.40 -11.19 -2.18
CA ILE A 96 2.32 -10.31 -2.65
C ILE A 96 2.90 -9.42 -3.72
N VAL A 97 2.20 -9.35 -4.84
CA VAL A 97 2.50 -8.41 -5.92
C VAL A 97 1.35 -7.43 -6.00
N HIS A 98 1.63 -6.20 -5.76
CA HIS A 98 0.67 -5.11 -5.87
C HIS A 98 0.92 -4.32 -7.15
N TYR A 99 -0.13 -4.11 -7.93
CA TYR A 99 -0.11 -3.30 -9.14
C TYR A 99 -1.01 -2.08 -8.94
N GLY A 100 -0.45 -0.90 -9.06
CA GLY A 100 -1.19 0.35 -8.92
C GLY A 100 -0.87 1.34 -10.05
N ASN A 101 -1.75 2.31 -10.23
CA ASN A 101 -1.50 3.45 -11.10
C ASN A 101 -1.49 4.70 -10.23
N ILE A 102 -0.37 5.42 -10.23
CA ILE A 102 -0.21 6.64 -9.48
C ILE A 102 0.22 7.74 -10.45
N ASP A 103 -0.58 8.80 -10.55
CA ASP A 103 -0.28 9.97 -11.39
C ASP A 103 0.21 9.60 -12.80
N THR A 104 -0.50 8.69 -13.48
CA THR A 104 -0.15 8.19 -14.83
C THR A 104 1.04 7.21 -14.90
N LYS A 105 1.74 6.97 -13.79
CA LYS A 105 2.83 6.00 -13.70
C LYS A 105 2.32 4.66 -13.18
N ARG A 106 2.81 3.57 -13.74
CA ARG A 106 2.52 2.23 -13.25
C ARG A 106 3.50 1.86 -12.17
N MET A 107 2.95 1.38 -11.07
CA MET A 107 3.72 0.88 -9.94
C MET A 107 3.52 -0.63 -9.84
N CYS A 108 4.59 -1.35 -9.56
CA CYS A 108 4.50 -2.70 -9.02
C CYS A 108 5.39 -2.84 -7.79
N ALA A 109 4.90 -3.55 -6.80
CA ALA A 109 5.61 -3.81 -5.57
C ALA A 109 5.45 -5.26 -5.13
N THR A 110 6.43 -5.82 -4.45
CA THR A 110 6.36 -7.15 -3.87
C THR A 110 7.08 -7.19 -2.54
N ILE A 111 6.59 -8.05 -1.64
CA ILE A 111 7.25 -8.36 -0.37
C ILE A 111 7.91 -9.71 -0.52
N VAL A 112 9.16 -9.80 -0.07
CA VAL A 112 9.94 -11.04 -0.08
C VAL A 112 10.24 -11.43 1.35
N GLU A 113 9.57 -12.47 1.84
CA GLU A 113 9.79 -13.03 3.19
C GLU A 113 10.54 -14.37 3.15
N ASN A 114 10.56 -15.05 2.01
CA ASN A 114 11.16 -16.37 1.89
C ASN A 114 12.68 -16.30 1.99
N LYS A 115 13.23 -16.94 3.01
CA LYS A 115 14.68 -16.98 3.31
C LYS A 115 15.51 -17.67 2.22
N ASN A 116 14.88 -18.45 1.34
CA ASN A 116 15.55 -19.13 0.25
C ASN A 116 15.71 -18.24 -1.00
N VAL A 117 15.01 -17.11 -1.06
CA VAL A 117 15.17 -16.14 -2.15
C VAL A 117 16.50 -15.42 -1.99
N SER A 118 17.33 -15.48 -3.01
CA SER A 118 18.62 -14.78 -3.10
C SER A 118 18.58 -13.60 -4.07
N SER A 119 17.71 -13.64 -5.07
CA SER A 119 17.48 -12.49 -5.94
C SER A 119 16.06 -12.48 -6.50
N VAL A 120 15.62 -11.30 -6.91
CA VAL A 120 14.34 -11.08 -7.58
C VAL A 120 14.58 -10.38 -8.89
N LEU A 121 13.98 -10.91 -9.95
CA LEU A 121 13.96 -10.29 -11.27
C LEU A 121 12.59 -9.69 -11.51
N LEU A 122 12.53 -8.50 -12.09
CA LEU A 122 11.35 -7.96 -12.71
C LEU A 122 11.47 -8.13 -14.22
N LYS A 123 10.49 -8.77 -14.84
CA LYS A 123 10.32 -8.81 -16.29
C LYS A 123 9.18 -7.90 -16.71
N LYS A 124 9.36 -7.27 -17.85
CA LYS A 124 8.35 -6.53 -18.58
C LYS A 124 8.31 -7.13 -20.00
N ASP A 125 7.15 -7.64 -20.42
CA ASP A 125 6.99 -8.30 -21.73
C ASP A 125 8.08 -9.36 -22.00
N ASN A 126 8.37 -10.19 -21.01
CA ASN A 126 9.44 -11.21 -21.01
C ASN A 126 10.89 -10.71 -21.06
N ILE A 127 11.12 -9.41 -21.02
CA ILE A 127 12.47 -8.81 -20.96
C ILE A 127 12.81 -8.49 -19.51
N VAL A 128 14.02 -8.84 -19.05
CA VAL A 128 14.48 -8.50 -17.70
C VAL A 128 14.78 -7.00 -17.63
N GLU A 129 13.96 -6.28 -16.88
CA GLU A 129 14.10 -4.84 -16.65
C GLU A 129 15.01 -4.54 -15.46
N LYS A 130 14.89 -5.33 -14.39
CA LYS A 130 15.63 -5.09 -13.16
C LYS A 130 15.89 -6.36 -12.38
N LYS A 131 17.02 -6.37 -11.64
CA LYS A 131 17.40 -7.41 -10.70
C LYS A 131 17.73 -6.79 -9.36
N TRP A 132 17.24 -7.39 -8.28
CA TRP A 132 17.60 -7.07 -6.90
C TRP A 132 18.25 -8.29 -6.25
N GLU A 133 19.37 -8.08 -5.59
CA GLU A 133 20.00 -9.07 -4.71
C GLU A 133 19.44 -8.94 -3.31
N ILE A 134 18.95 -10.05 -2.76
CA ILE A 134 18.27 -10.09 -1.47
C ILE A 134 19.25 -10.45 -0.35
N LYS A 135 19.42 -9.54 0.60
CA LYS A 135 20.19 -9.81 1.81
C LYS A 135 19.29 -10.48 2.85
N LYS A 136 19.64 -11.71 3.23
CA LYS A 136 18.81 -12.72 3.92
C LYS A 136 18.31 -12.39 5.36
N SER A 137 18.31 -11.19 5.86
CA SER A 137 18.07 -10.94 7.29
C SER A 137 16.68 -10.49 7.69
N LYS A 138 15.87 -9.96 6.76
CA LYS A 138 14.53 -9.41 7.05
C LYS A 138 13.65 -9.49 5.81
N PRO A 139 12.31 -9.48 5.96
CA PRO A 139 11.41 -9.21 4.86
C PRO A 139 11.76 -7.89 4.17
N ILE A 140 11.68 -7.86 2.86
CA ILE A 140 12.06 -6.69 2.04
C ILE A 140 10.89 -6.33 1.15
N LEU A 141 10.53 -5.06 1.13
CA LEU A 141 9.65 -4.47 0.13
C LEU A 141 10.49 -4.08 -1.09
N ILE A 142 10.13 -4.65 -2.24
CA ILE A 142 10.69 -4.28 -3.55
C ILE A 142 9.66 -3.44 -4.26
N TYR A 143 10.10 -2.31 -4.78
CA TYR A 143 9.28 -1.36 -5.51
C TYR A 143 9.90 -1.04 -6.86
N TYR A 144 9.06 -0.94 -7.87
CA TYR A 144 9.42 -0.49 -9.21
C TYR A 144 8.37 0.49 -9.73
N ASN A 145 8.84 1.59 -10.29
CA ASN A 145 8.01 2.60 -10.94
C ASN A 145 8.41 2.66 -12.42
N ASP A 146 7.45 2.40 -13.31
CA ASP A 146 7.66 2.53 -14.74
C ASP A 146 7.37 3.98 -15.15
N GLU A 147 8.41 4.69 -15.55
CA GLU A 147 8.31 6.07 -16.04
C GLU A 147 7.85 6.13 -17.50
N SER A 148 7.80 5.01 -18.21
CA SER A 148 7.32 4.97 -19.58
C SER A 148 5.81 5.12 -19.61
N ILE A 149 5.35 6.36 -19.83
CA ILE A 149 3.95 6.70 -20.01
C ILE A 149 3.49 6.16 -21.36
N GLN A 150 2.88 4.99 -21.40
CA GLN A 150 2.07 4.59 -22.54
C GLN A 150 0.89 3.73 -22.10
N ASN A 151 -0.26 3.97 -22.71
CA ASN A 151 -1.54 3.25 -22.50
C ASN A 151 -1.51 1.78 -23.00
N THR A 152 -0.35 1.16 -23.04
CA THR A 152 -0.19 -0.24 -23.43
C THR A 152 -0.22 -1.14 -22.19
N ALA A 153 -0.98 -2.21 -22.26
CA ALA A 153 -0.95 -3.24 -21.23
C ALA A 153 0.40 -3.93 -21.29
N PHE A 154 1.28 -3.68 -20.31
CA PHE A 154 2.51 -4.44 -20.11
C PHE A 154 2.25 -5.57 -19.13
N ASP A 155 2.90 -6.69 -19.36
CA ASP A 155 2.87 -7.82 -18.45
C ASP A 155 4.12 -7.74 -17.54
N PHE A 156 3.92 -7.35 -16.27
CA PHE A 156 4.99 -7.39 -15.28
C PHE A 156 4.98 -8.72 -14.55
N GLU A 157 6.12 -9.38 -14.49
CA GLU A 157 6.31 -10.60 -13.72
C GLU A 157 7.49 -10.47 -12.77
N PHE A 158 7.26 -10.71 -11.46
CA PHE A 158 8.34 -10.92 -10.51
C PHE A 158 8.74 -12.39 -10.49
N ILE A 159 10.02 -12.67 -10.72
CA ILE A 159 10.62 -14.00 -10.66
C ILE A 159 11.57 -14.06 -9.47
N TYR A 160 11.35 -15.02 -8.59
CA TYR A 160 12.15 -15.22 -7.37
C TYR A 160 13.13 -16.35 -7.62
N LEU A 161 14.42 -16.10 -7.33
CA LEU A 161 15.50 -17.06 -7.58
C LEU A 161 16.20 -17.42 -6.26
N ASP A 162 16.61 -18.68 -6.13
CA ASP A 162 17.47 -19.15 -5.06
C ASP A 162 18.96 -18.75 -5.29
N SER A 163 19.85 -19.25 -4.43
CA SER A 163 21.29 -18.96 -4.54
C SER A 163 21.96 -19.63 -5.73
N GLU A 164 21.32 -20.62 -6.33
CA GLU A 164 21.80 -21.34 -7.50
C GLU A 164 21.23 -20.77 -8.81
N GLY A 165 20.28 -19.82 -8.70
CA GLY A 165 19.59 -19.19 -9.81
C GLY A 165 18.35 -19.96 -10.30
N ASN A 166 17.89 -20.96 -9.56
CA ASN A 166 16.67 -21.68 -9.88
C ASN A 166 15.43 -20.87 -9.49
N LYS A 167 14.38 -20.97 -10.31
CA LYS A 167 13.09 -20.29 -10.01
C LYS A 167 12.44 -20.95 -8.80
N ILE A 168 12.07 -20.13 -7.82
CA ILE A 168 11.25 -20.54 -6.69
C ILE A 168 9.79 -20.32 -7.09
N GLU A 169 8.99 -21.38 -7.06
CA GLU A 169 7.57 -21.29 -7.36
C GLU A 169 6.81 -20.60 -6.23
N ARG A 170 5.76 -19.88 -6.59
CA ARG A 170 4.84 -19.27 -5.64
C ARG A 170 3.88 -20.35 -5.12
N TYR A 171 3.89 -20.58 -3.82
CA TYR A 171 2.91 -21.44 -3.15
C TYR A 171 2.03 -20.59 -2.22
#